data_960a0a2cd547ff226cda7b176a6ed082
#
_entry.id   960a0a2cd547ff226cda7b176a6ed082
#
_cell.length_a   1.000
_cell.length_b   1.000
_cell.length_c   1.000
_cell.angle_alpha   90.00
_cell.angle_beta   90.00
_cell.angle_gamma   90.00
#
_symmetry.space_group_name_H-M   'P 1'
#
loop_
_entity.id
_entity.type
_entity.pdbx_description
1 polymer ?
#
loop_
_entity_poly.entity_id
_entity_poly.type
_entity_poly.pdbx_seq_one_letter_code
_entity_poly.pdbx_strand_id
1 'polypeptide(L)'
;INRPGTRWIFPNAPVRPVTLNNGWKMPSWFDIRYLAGESEGERECPIEAQESSEMIRNMIEAEHAKGIPYDRIALIGFSQGGAMSLYTGCRFPHRIAGMACLSGYLLFPEQHLNASSDVNRKTPILLCHGTRDDMVPFTSGEQSVDFLRENGWEVEF
;
A
#
# COMPACT_ATOMS: atom_id res chain seq x y z
N ILE A 1 -7.84 13.45 -14.33
CA ILE A 1 -8.31 13.99 -13.03
C ILE A 1 -7.86 15.43 -12.97
N ASN A 2 -8.77 16.35 -13.27
CA ASN A 2 -8.46 17.78 -13.24
C ASN A 2 -9.09 18.41 -11.98
N ARG A 3 -8.27 18.58 -10.94
CA ARG A 3 -8.67 19.25 -9.69
C ARG A 3 -7.69 20.40 -9.44
N PRO A 4 -8.12 21.66 -9.61
CA PRO A 4 -7.27 22.82 -9.40
C PRO A 4 -6.63 22.77 -8.00
N GLY A 5 -5.34 23.08 -7.92
CA GLY A 5 -4.59 23.05 -6.65
C GLY A 5 -4.15 21.65 -6.18
N THR A 6 -4.36 20.59 -6.98
CA THR A 6 -3.86 19.25 -6.68
C THR A 6 -2.79 18.84 -7.69
N ARG A 7 -1.64 18.41 -7.18
CA ARG A 7 -0.58 17.79 -7.97
C ARG A 7 -0.71 16.27 -7.87
N TRP A 8 -0.68 15.61 -9.01
CA TRP A 8 -0.72 14.16 -9.11
C TRP A 8 0.66 13.64 -9.50
N ILE A 9 1.15 12.65 -8.77
CA ILE A 9 2.41 11.95 -9.03
C ILE A 9 2.09 10.48 -9.24
N PHE A 10 2.50 9.95 -10.39
CA PHE A 10 2.32 8.55 -10.76
C PHE A 10 3.71 7.89 -10.85
N PRO A 11 4.23 7.33 -9.76
CA PRO A 11 5.53 6.70 -9.78
C PRO A 11 5.49 5.38 -10.55
N ASN A 12 6.58 5.09 -11.24
CA ASN A 12 6.79 3.77 -11.83
C ASN A 12 7.43 2.85 -10.79
N ALA A 13 6.91 1.63 -10.69
CA ALA A 13 7.56 0.58 -9.91
C ALA A 13 8.90 0.17 -10.54
N PRO A 14 9.86 -0.32 -9.75
CA PRO A 14 11.09 -0.89 -10.25
C PRO A 14 10.82 -2.07 -11.20
N VAL A 15 11.68 -2.24 -12.22
CA VAL A 15 11.63 -3.43 -13.07
C VAL A 15 12.37 -4.56 -12.37
N ARG A 16 11.63 -5.62 -12.03
CA ARG A 16 12.16 -6.80 -11.34
C ARG A 16 11.52 -8.09 -11.86
N PRO A 17 12.15 -9.26 -11.66
CA PRO A 17 11.51 -10.53 -11.99
C PRO A 17 10.30 -10.75 -11.07
N VAL A 18 9.20 -11.26 -11.63
CA VAL A 18 7.97 -11.60 -10.90
C VAL A 18 7.77 -13.11 -10.98
N THR A 19 7.86 -13.78 -9.84
CA THR A 19 7.81 -15.24 -9.75
C THR A 19 6.49 -15.81 -10.28
N LEU A 20 5.35 -15.19 -9.92
CA LEU A 20 4.02 -15.55 -10.43
C LEU A 20 3.95 -15.54 -11.97
N ASN A 21 4.75 -14.70 -12.62
CA ASN A 21 4.84 -14.59 -14.07
C ASN A 21 6.10 -15.29 -14.62
N ASN A 22 6.47 -16.44 -14.06
CA ASN A 22 7.63 -17.23 -14.48
C ASN A 22 8.96 -16.48 -14.49
N GLY A 23 9.12 -15.52 -13.57
CA GLY A 23 10.33 -14.70 -13.45
C GLY A 23 10.50 -13.63 -14.53
N TRP A 24 9.45 -13.33 -15.30
CA TRP A 24 9.51 -12.25 -16.29
C TRP A 24 9.76 -10.90 -15.60
N LYS A 25 10.67 -10.13 -16.17
CA LYS A 25 10.99 -8.78 -15.70
C LYS A 25 9.92 -7.80 -16.13
N MET A 26 9.27 -7.18 -15.15
CA MET A 26 8.22 -6.20 -15.37
C MET A 26 8.20 -5.18 -14.22
N PRO A 27 7.57 -4.02 -14.40
CA PRO A 27 7.35 -3.10 -13.28
C PRO A 27 6.56 -3.78 -12.16
N SER A 28 7.16 -3.88 -10.97
CA SER A 28 6.53 -4.49 -9.80
C SER A 28 7.07 -3.86 -8.52
N TRP A 29 6.20 -3.54 -7.59
CA TRP A 29 6.60 -2.99 -6.30
C TRP A 29 7.29 -4.02 -5.42
N PHE A 30 6.87 -5.29 -5.52
CA PHE A 30 7.46 -6.44 -4.83
C PHE A 30 7.15 -7.72 -5.61
N ASP A 31 7.96 -8.75 -5.42
CA ASP A 31 7.71 -10.05 -6.02
C ASP A 31 6.46 -10.69 -5.38
N ILE A 32 5.61 -11.27 -6.22
CA ILE A 32 4.50 -12.14 -5.85
C ILE A 32 4.82 -13.53 -6.36
N ARG A 33 4.83 -14.50 -5.46
CA ARG A 33 5.24 -15.88 -5.76
C ARG A 33 4.07 -16.75 -6.24
N TYR A 34 2.87 -16.52 -5.69
CA TYR A 34 1.65 -17.27 -6.02
C TYR A 34 0.40 -16.45 -5.70
N LEU A 35 -0.76 -16.87 -6.24
CA LEU A 35 -2.04 -16.24 -5.92
C LEU A 35 -2.52 -16.61 -4.51
N ALA A 36 -3.42 -15.82 -3.96
CA ALA A 36 -3.98 -16.07 -2.65
C ALA A 36 -4.67 -17.44 -2.59
N GLY A 37 -4.31 -18.26 -1.61
CA GLY A 37 -4.87 -19.60 -1.40
C GLY A 37 -4.19 -20.73 -2.19
N GLU A 38 -3.20 -20.45 -3.04
CA GLU A 38 -2.51 -21.48 -3.81
C GLU A 38 -1.38 -22.19 -3.05
N SER A 39 -0.84 -21.57 -2.00
CA SER A 39 0.27 -22.15 -1.21
C SER A 39 0.30 -21.58 0.21
N GLU A 40 0.96 -22.34 1.10
CA GLU A 40 1.30 -21.89 2.46
C GLU A 40 2.76 -21.40 2.46
N GLY A 41 2.99 -20.13 2.69
CA GLY A 41 4.33 -19.54 2.75
C GLY A 41 4.32 -18.04 2.51
N GLU A 42 5.49 -17.45 2.39
CA GLU A 42 5.61 -16.03 2.05
C GLU A 42 5.21 -15.79 0.60
N ARG A 43 4.03 -15.22 0.40
CA ARG A 43 3.52 -14.86 -0.92
C ARG A 43 4.25 -13.68 -1.53
N GLU A 44 4.54 -12.68 -0.74
CA GLU A 44 5.21 -11.45 -1.12
C GLU A 44 6.64 -11.39 -0.58
N CYS A 45 7.53 -10.70 -1.31
CA CYS A 45 8.90 -10.46 -0.86
C CYS A 45 8.97 -9.25 0.09
N PRO A 46 9.23 -9.43 1.40
CA PRO A 46 9.25 -8.32 2.36
C PRO A 46 10.40 -7.33 2.12
N ILE A 47 11.55 -7.82 1.65
CA ILE A 47 12.70 -6.95 1.34
C ILE A 47 12.34 -5.98 0.22
N GLU A 48 11.75 -6.47 -0.85
CA GLU A 48 11.35 -5.63 -1.99
C GLU A 48 10.20 -4.68 -1.66
N ALA A 49 9.27 -5.10 -0.79
CA ALA A 49 8.23 -4.21 -0.28
C ALA A 49 8.83 -3.06 0.55
N GLN A 50 9.86 -3.35 1.36
CA GLN A 50 10.56 -2.33 2.12
C GLN A 50 11.31 -1.36 1.20
N GLU A 51 12.08 -1.85 0.22
CA GLU A 51 12.79 -1.01 -0.77
C GLU A 51 11.82 -0.08 -1.51
N SER A 52 10.69 -0.62 -1.93
CA SER A 52 9.65 0.14 -2.63
C SER A 52 8.99 1.17 -1.71
N SER A 53 8.79 0.85 -0.43
CA SER A 53 8.31 1.80 0.56
C SER A 53 9.29 2.95 0.77
N GLU A 54 10.59 2.68 0.81
CA GLU A 54 11.62 3.72 0.89
C GLU A 54 11.60 4.66 -0.31
N MET A 55 11.41 4.13 -1.53
CA MET A 55 11.22 4.96 -2.72
C MET A 55 10.02 5.90 -2.59
N ILE A 56 8.88 5.38 -2.13
CA ILE A 56 7.65 6.17 -1.94
C ILE A 56 7.87 7.23 -0.85
N ARG A 57 8.51 6.88 0.26
CA ARG A 57 8.87 7.82 1.33
C ARG A 57 9.76 8.95 0.82
N ASN A 58 10.78 8.64 0.03
CA ASN A 58 11.65 9.64 -0.58
C ASN A 58 10.88 10.61 -1.50
N MET A 59 9.85 10.13 -2.19
CA MET A 59 8.97 11.01 -2.98
C MET A 59 8.12 11.93 -2.09
N ILE A 60 7.60 11.43 -0.97
CA ILE A 60 6.88 12.25 0.01
C ILE A 60 7.81 13.34 0.56
N GLU A 61 9.03 12.97 0.97
CA GLU A 61 10.03 13.90 1.48
C GLU A 61 10.40 14.97 0.43
N ALA A 62 10.54 14.56 -0.83
CA ALA A 62 10.82 15.48 -1.92
C ALA A 62 9.70 16.50 -2.17
N GLU A 63 8.43 16.11 -1.98
CA GLU A 63 7.31 17.06 -2.06
C GLU A 63 7.25 17.95 -0.82
N HIS A 64 7.53 17.40 0.35
CA HIS A 64 7.63 18.20 1.57
C HIS A 64 8.72 19.27 1.47
N ALA A 65 9.89 18.91 0.96
CA ALA A 65 10.99 19.86 0.72
C ALA A 65 10.64 21.00 -0.25
N LYS A 66 9.63 20.80 -1.11
CA LYS A 66 9.06 21.85 -1.98
C LYS A 66 7.99 22.71 -1.30
N GLY A 67 7.74 22.49 0.00
CA GLY A 67 6.80 23.27 0.81
C GLY A 67 5.40 22.66 0.93
N ILE A 68 5.20 21.41 0.52
CA ILE A 68 3.91 20.72 0.72
C ILE A 68 3.92 20.08 2.11
N PRO A 69 3.03 20.47 3.05
CA PRO A 69 2.91 19.82 4.35
C PRO A 69 2.53 18.34 4.20
N TYR A 70 3.05 17.47 5.07
CA TYR A 70 2.75 16.04 5.04
C TYR A 70 1.25 15.74 5.14
N ASP A 71 0.52 16.48 5.97
CA ASP A 71 -0.93 16.35 6.15
C ASP A 71 -1.76 16.82 4.94
N ARG A 72 -1.10 17.23 3.86
CA ARG A 72 -1.68 17.52 2.55
C ARG A 72 -1.23 16.52 1.47
N ILE A 73 -0.51 15.48 1.84
CA ILE A 73 -0.06 14.41 0.93
C ILE A 73 -0.90 13.15 1.22
N ALA A 74 -1.53 12.59 0.20
CA ALA A 74 -2.27 11.32 0.29
C ALA A 74 -1.62 10.26 -0.60
N LEU A 75 -1.68 9.00 -0.16
CA LEU A 75 -1.25 7.85 -0.92
C LEU A 75 -2.47 7.11 -1.46
N ILE A 76 -2.51 6.88 -2.77
CA ILE A 76 -3.60 6.18 -3.44
C ILE A 76 -3.00 5.14 -4.36
N GLY A 77 -3.48 3.91 -4.29
CA GLY A 77 -2.98 2.86 -5.17
C GLY A 77 -4.02 1.81 -5.53
N PHE A 78 -3.78 1.14 -6.64
CA PHE A 78 -4.55 0.00 -7.13
C PHE A 78 -3.71 -1.27 -7.03
N SER A 79 -4.33 -2.39 -6.61
CA SER A 79 -3.69 -3.70 -6.50
C SER A 79 -2.41 -3.62 -5.67
N GLN A 80 -1.23 -4.00 -6.20
CA GLN A 80 0.07 -3.81 -5.53
C GLN A 80 0.31 -2.37 -5.04
N GLY A 81 -0.10 -1.36 -5.82
CA GLY A 81 0.00 0.03 -5.41
C GLY A 81 -0.87 0.36 -4.21
N GLY A 82 -2.05 -0.26 -4.09
CA GLY A 82 -2.92 -0.17 -2.93
C GLY A 82 -2.28 -0.77 -1.68
N ALA A 83 -1.70 -1.96 -1.82
CA ALA A 83 -0.95 -2.61 -0.76
C ALA A 83 0.24 -1.75 -0.29
N MET A 84 0.98 -1.14 -1.24
CA MET A 84 2.08 -0.23 -0.92
C MET A 84 1.61 1.09 -0.27
N SER A 85 0.43 1.59 -0.62
CA SER A 85 -0.15 2.78 0.03
C SER A 85 -0.41 2.54 1.51
N LEU A 86 -0.99 1.39 1.88
CA LEU A 86 -1.18 0.98 3.27
C LEU A 86 0.16 0.70 3.95
N TYR A 87 1.02 -0.10 3.32
CA TYR A 87 2.30 -0.50 3.88
C TYR A 87 3.18 0.69 4.22
N THR A 88 3.26 1.68 3.31
CA THR A 88 4.08 2.88 3.50
C THR A 88 3.39 3.88 4.43
N GLY A 89 2.12 4.17 4.20
CA GLY A 89 1.41 5.22 4.92
C GLY A 89 1.24 4.92 6.41
N CYS A 90 0.91 3.69 6.78
CA CYS A 90 0.79 3.28 8.18
C CYS A 90 2.14 3.31 8.93
N ARG A 91 3.26 3.20 8.21
CA ARG A 91 4.62 3.22 8.78
C ARG A 91 5.31 4.58 8.68
N PHE A 92 4.66 5.55 8.01
CA PHE A 92 5.27 6.85 7.80
C PHE A 92 5.32 7.65 9.11
N PRO A 93 6.47 8.30 9.45
CA PRO A 93 6.67 8.92 10.75
C PRO A 93 5.93 10.25 10.95
N HIS A 94 5.35 10.81 9.89
CA HIS A 94 4.58 12.05 9.95
C HIS A 94 3.14 11.79 9.51
N ARG A 95 2.19 12.56 10.07
CA ARG A 95 0.78 12.43 9.71
C ARG A 95 0.58 12.86 8.25
N ILE A 96 0.01 11.96 7.43
CA ILE A 96 -0.40 12.24 6.06
C ILE A 96 -1.90 12.50 5.96
N ALA A 97 -2.36 13.03 4.82
CA ALA A 97 -3.76 13.40 4.59
C ALA A 97 -4.71 12.20 4.56
N GLY A 98 -4.26 11.08 4.02
CA GLY A 98 -5.08 9.87 3.87
C GLY A 98 -4.40 8.80 3.07
N MET A 99 -4.98 7.61 3.10
CA MET A 99 -4.58 6.46 2.29
C MET A 99 -5.78 5.88 1.54
N ALA A 100 -5.60 5.47 0.30
CA ALA A 100 -6.62 4.70 -0.41
C ALA A 100 -6.00 3.45 -1.04
N CYS A 101 -6.64 2.32 -0.77
CA CYS A 101 -6.28 1.00 -1.29
C CYS A 101 -7.44 0.48 -2.15
N LEU A 102 -7.23 0.40 -3.46
CA LEU A 102 -8.24 -0.06 -4.41
C LEU A 102 -7.86 -1.46 -4.89
N SER A 103 -8.71 -2.45 -4.64
CA SER A 103 -8.48 -3.86 -4.99
C SER A 103 -7.11 -4.37 -4.55
N GLY A 104 -6.68 -3.97 -3.36
CA GLY A 104 -5.44 -4.40 -2.73
C GLY A 104 -5.70 -4.99 -1.35
N TYR A 105 -4.65 -5.16 -0.57
CA TYR A 105 -4.69 -5.80 0.74
C TYR A 105 -3.55 -5.30 1.63
N LEU A 106 -3.64 -5.58 2.93
CA LEU A 106 -2.58 -5.24 3.89
C LEU A 106 -1.43 -6.24 3.81
N LEU A 107 -0.22 -5.75 3.57
CA LEU A 107 1.00 -6.57 3.56
C LEU A 107 1.44 -6.91 4.98
N PHE A 108 1.80 -8.17 5.21
CA PHE A 108 2.43 -8.65 6.43
C PHE A 108 1.72 -8.19 7.71
N PRO A 109 0.43 -8.54 7.93
CA PRO A 109 -0.38 -8.00 9.02
C PRO A 109 0.26 -8.16 10.40
N GLU A 110 0.85 -9.31 10.72
CA GLU A 110 1.50 -9.52 12.01
C GLU A 110 2.74 -8.62 12.22
N GLN A 111 3.54 -8.42 11.18
CA GLN A 111 4.70 -7.53 11.22
C GLN A 111 4.28 -6.06 11.19
N HIS A 112 3.06 -5.79 10.68
CA HIS A 112 2.53 -4.45 10.51
C HIS A 112 2.41 -3.71 11.84
N LEU A 113 1.93 -4.38 12.89
CA LEU A 113 1.74 -3.79 14.22
C LEU A 113 3.04 -3.27 14.82
N ASN A 114 4.12 -4.03 14.69
CA ASN A 114 5.42 -3.68 15.26
C ASN A 114 6.13 -2.56 14.49
N ALA A 115 5.81 -2.39 13.22
CA ALA A 115 6.47 -1.44 12.33
C ALA A 115 5.64 -0.16 12.07
N SER A 116 4.36 -0.15 12.44
CA SER A 116 3.46 0.97 12.17
C SER A 116 3.70 2.14 13.14
N SER A 117 3.47 3.34 12.63
CA SER A 117 3.55 4.57 13.41
C SER A 117 2.19 4.93 14.01
N ASP A 118 2.14 5.19 15.31
CA ASP A 118 0.92 5.67 15.98
C ASP A 118 0.41 7.02 15.43
N VAL A 119 1.30 7.79 14.83
CA VAL A 119 0.99 9.08 14.19
C VAL A 119 -0.11 8.97 13.15
N ASN A 120 -0.12 7.87 12.38
CA ASN A 120 -1.08 7.64 11.29
C ASN A 120 -2.27 6.75 11.68
N ARG A 121 -2.44 6.35 12.95
CA ARG A 121 -3.62 5.56 13.38
C ARG A 121 -4.96 6.29 13.16
N LYS A 122 -4.94 7.62 13.20
CA LYS A 122 -6.12 8.48 12.98
C LYS A 122 -6.14 9.11 11.58
N THR A 123 -5.23 8.68 10.70
CA THR A 123 -5.26 9.08 9.30
C THR A 123 -6.34 8.26 8.59
N PRO A 124 -7.29 8.90 7.88
CA PRO A 124 -8.38 8.18 7.23
C PRO A 124 -7.86 7.22 6.15
N ILE A 125 -8.40 6.02 6.15
CA ILE A 125 -8.12 4.99 5.14
C ILE A 125 -9.43 4.69 4.40
N LEU A 126 -9.40 4.75 3.07
CA LEU A 126 -10.43 4.23 2.20
C LEU A 126 -9.93 2.93 1.58
N LEU A 127 -10.63 1.84 1.77
CA LEU A 127 -10.39 0.59 1.08
C LEU A 127 -11.61 0.24 0.23
N CYS A 128 -11.39 -0.02 -1.05
CA CYS A 128 -12.46 -0.45 -1.97
C CYS A 128 -12.06 -1.76 -2.64
N HIS A 129 -12.99 -2.70 -2.75
CA HIS A 129 -12.72 -3.99 -3.36
C HIS A 129 -13.92 -4.51 -4.16
N GLY A 130 -13.65 -5.03 -5.34
CA GLY A 130 -14.68 -5.66 -6.14
C GLY A 130 -15.07 -7.03 -5.59
N THR A 131 -16.37 -7.29 -5.41
CA THR A 131 -16.86 -8.59 -4.90
C THR A 131 -16.64 -9.76 -5.86
N ARG A 132 -16.21 -9.49 -7.09
CA ARG A 132 -15.89 -10.47 -8.14
C ARG A 132 -14.47 -10.28 -8.67
N ASP A 133 -13.54 -9.93 -7.81
CA ASP A 133 -12.12 -9.81 -8.18
C ASP A 133 -11.50 -11.21 -8.19
N ASP A 134 -11.13 -11.68 -9.39
CA ASP A 134 -10.55 -13.00 -9.62
C ASP A 134 -9.03 -13.03 -9.35
N MET A 135 -8.38 -11.87 -9.22
CA MET A 135 -6.93 -11.77 -9.00
C MET A 135 -6.57 -11.56 -7.53
N VAL A 136 -7.29 -10.68 -6.86
CA VAL A 136 -7.17 -10.45 -5.43
C VAL A 136 -8.54 -10.74 -4.81
N PRO A 137 -8.72 -11.88 -4.11
CA PRO A 137 -10.00 -12.23 -3.53
C PRO A 137 -10.56 -11.11 -2.65
N PHE A 138 -11.86 -10.88 -2.73
CA PHE A 138 -12.58 -9.90 -1.90
C PHE A 138 -12.28 -10.07 -0.40
N THR A 139 -12.18 -11.34 0.03
CA THR A 139 -11.83 -11.71 1.41
C THR A 139 -10.47 -11.16 1.87
N SER A 140 -9.51 -10.95 0.95
CA SER A 140 -8.23 -10.32 1.30
C SER A 140 -8.42 -8.85 1.68
N GLY A 141 -9.36 -8.16 1.03
CA GLY A 141 -9.78 -6.80 1.42
C GLY A 141 -10.49 -6.79 2.76
N GLU A 142 -11.47 -7.67 2.96
CA GLU A 142 -12.22 -7.80 4.23
C GLU A 142 -11.28 -8.06 5.41
N GLN A 143 -10.41 -9.05 5.31
CA GLN A 143 -9.42 -9.38 6.33
C GLN A 143 -8.48 -8.20 6.65
N SER A 144 -8.11 -7.43 5.63
CA SER A 144 -7.28 -6.23 5.81
C SER A 144 -8.02 -5.15 6.60
N VAL A 145 -9.31 -4.95 6.30
CA VAL A 145 -10.17 -3.98 7.01
C VAL A 145 -10.36 -4.39 8.46
N ASP A 146 -10.72 -5.65 8.69
CA ASP A 146 -10.98 -6.17 10.04
C ASP A 146 -9.71 -6.04 10.89
N PHE A 147 -8.57 -6.48 10.37
CA PHE A 147 -7.29 -6.34 11.06
C PHE A 147 -6.96 -4.88 11.40
N LEU A 148 -7.11 -3.96 10.46
CA LEU A 148 -6.82 -2.54 10.69
C LEU A 148 -7.76 -1.94 11.74
N ARG A 149 -9.07 -2.22 11.67
CA ARG A 149 -10.07 -1.73 12.63
C ARG A 149 -9.84 -2.27 14.03
N GLU A 150 -9.59 -3.57 14.17
CA GLU A 150 -9.28 -4.23 15.44
C GLU A 150 -8.04 -3.64 16.11
N ASN A 151 -7.12 -3.11 15.32
CA ASN A 151 -5.88 -2.50 15.80
C ASN A 151 -5.91 -0.96 15.80
N GLY A 152 -7.10 -0.35 15.73
CA GLY A 152 -7.34 1.05 16.03
C GLY A 152 -7.20 2.04 14.87
N TRP A 153 -7.13 1.55 13.61
CA TRP A 153 -7.20 2.42 12.43
C TRP A 153 -8.62 2.77 12.04
N GLU A 154 -8.81 3.97 11.50
CA GLU A 154 -10.09 4.42 10.93
C GLU A 154 -10.16 4.01 9.46
N VAL A 155 -10.98 3.00 9.14
CA VAL A 155 -11.11 2.45 7.78
C VAL A 155 -12.55 2.50 7.32
N GLU A 156 -12.76 3.15 6.15
CA GLU A 156 -13.98 3.05 5.35
C GLU A 156 -13.80 1.93 4.29
N PHE A 157 -14.85 1.08 4.15
CA PHE A 157 -14.85 -0.07 3.21
C PHE A 157 -16.15 -0.18 2.44
#